data_8d664979b82884219204144c11f3a32b
#
_entry.id   8d664979b82884219204144c11f3a32b
#
_cell.length_a   1.000
_cell.length_b   1.000
_cell.length_c   1.000
_cell.angle_alpha   90.00
_cell.angle_beta   90.00
_cell.angle_gamma   90.00
#
_symmetry.space_group_name_H-M   'P 1'
#
loop_
_entity.id
_entity.type
_entity.pdbx_description
1 polymer ?
#
loop_
_entity_poly.entity_id
_entity_poly.type
_entity_poly.pdbx_seq_one_letter_code
_entity_poly.pdbx_strand_id
1 'polypeptide(L)'
;MSTSHLKKINTPEKLLGVLTAGHLVNDFYNVTLPFLLPTLIITFDLSFFQAGILSIATSLFSGLLQPVLGYAADRSGKRKAVILCGFLAFSVGLVAAGFATSYIMLVAAFFIFGLGKSTFHAQSTNFITSAFPTSRGRAMGIHGIGGSIGNFSAPIIATSLIVAFALREAVFLMAIPGILMVIFLAWTLSDQVSNQKQTPPLMISRKLILLAINFGLILMFYEAFLVFLPTFLIEAGSSLSEAGFIAAFMLFVGFLAQPVGGYIHDRMGGKVLFAASSITAAVALLVLTSGWDLPAILFIALIGASATATFPVALAMGSEIADGANVGLSVGMVFGVAGMLASVTPAMTGYIADLFDMQTAFRLLTVLALAAFGLSFFLPGKST
;
A
#
# COMPACT_ATOMS: atom_id res chain seq x y z
N MET A 1 27.05 -17.56 -34.65
CA MET A 1 26.31 -16.31 -34.46
C MET A 1 26.38 -15.94 -32.97
N SER A 2 27.19 -14.95 -32.64
CA SER A 2 27.46 -14.50 -31.27
C SER A 2 26.23 -13.78 -30.73
N THR A 3 25.54 -14.36 -29.76
CA THR A 3 24.49 -13.66 -29.01
C THR A 3 25.16 -12.60 -28.15
N SER A 4 24.92 -11.36 -28.53
CA SER A 4 25.37 -10.15 -27.83
C SER A 4 25.15 -10.27 -26.32
N HIS A 5 26.22 -10.22 -25.55
CA HIS A 5 26.21 -10.00 -24.09
C HIS A 5 25.59 -8.62 -23.80
N LEU A 6 24.27 -8.55 -23.73
CA LEU A 6 23.57 -7.43 -23.13
C LEU A 6 24.07 -7.34 -21.68
N LYS A 7 24.63 -6.17 -21.32
CA LYS A 7 25.25 -5.91 -20.02
C LYS A 7 24.21 -6.11 -18.91
N LYS A 8 24.15 -7.29 -18.33
CA LYS A 8 23.44 -7.52 -17.07
C LYS A 8 24.02 -6.61 -16.01
N ILE A 9 23.18 -6.11 -15.10
CA ILE A 9 23.60 -5.24 -14.01
C ILE A 9 24.65 -5.98 -13.16
N ASN A 10 25.86 -5.43 -13.12
CA ASN A 10 27.01 -6.06 -12.44
C ASN A 10 27.41 -5.35 -11.14
N THR A 11 26.73 -4.27 -10.74
CA THR A 11 27.05 -3.54 -9.49
C THR A 11 25.82 -3.43 -8.59
N PRO A 12 26.00 -3.56 -7.26
CA PRO A 12 24.91 -3.41 -6.28
C PRO A 12 24.15 -2.08 -6.43
N GLU A 13 24.84 -0.97 -6.71
CA GLU A 13 24.26 0.38 -6.82
C GLU A 13 23.32 0.48 -8.02
N LYS A 14 23.70 -0.10 -9.17
CA LYS A 14 22.82 -0.16 -10.34
C LYS A 14 21.60 -1.02 -10.10
N LEU A 15 21.76 -2.16 -9.40
CA LEU A 15 20.64 -2.99 -8.98
C LEU A 15 19.67 -2.20 -8.08
N LEU A 16 20.20 -1.47 -7.10
CA LEU A 16 19.41 -0.62 -6.24
C LEU A 16 18.62 0.43 -7.03
N GLY A 17 19.28 1.13 -7.96
CA GLY A 17 18.62 2.13 -8.82
C GLY A 17 17.48 1.53 -9.65
N VAL A 18 17.70 0.37 -10.27
CA VAL A 18 16.69 -0.33 -11.06
C VAL A 18 15.50 -0.78 -10.22
N LEU A 19 15.76 -1.35 -9.04
CA LEU A 19 14.69 -1.77 -8.13
C LEU A 19 13.98 -0.58 -7.49
N THR A 20 14.65 0.55 -7.27
CA THR A 20 14.03 1.79 -6.81
C THR A 20 13.08 2.36 -7.87
N ALA A 21 13.46 2.34 -9.15
CA ALA A 21 12.56 2.69 -10.26
C ALA A 21 11.37 1.73 -10.35
N GLY A 22 11.61 0.43 -10.17
CA GLY A 22 10.55 -0.57 -10.07
C GLY A 22 9.59 -0.29 -8.91
N HIS A 23 10.11 0.13 -7.75
CA HIS A 23 9.30 0.47 -6.57
C HIS A 23 8.40 1.67 -6.83
N LEU A 24 8.92 2.70 -7.51
CA LEU A 24 8.12 3.85 -7.92
C LEU A 24 6.91 3.42 -8.76
N VAL A 25 7.11 2.62 -9.79
CA VAL A 25 6.01 2.16 -10.67
C VAL A 25 5.07 1.21 -9.93
N ASN A 26 5.60 0.33 -9.06
CA ASN A 26 4.77 -0.57 -8.25
C ASN A 26 3.83 0.20 -7.31
N ASP A 27 4.35 1.20 -6.60
CA ASP A 27 3.58 1.94 -5.61
C ASP A 27 2.67 2.99 -6.25
N PHE A 28 3.02 3.50 -7.44
CA PHE A 28 2.08 4.20 -8.29
C PHE A 28 0.81 3.37 -8.52
N TYR A 29 0.95 2.08 -8.87
CA TYR A 29 -0.21 1.19 -9.07
C TYR A 29 -0.91 0.84 -7.77
N ASN A 30 -0.20 0.71 -6.66
CA ASN A 30 -0.79 0.33 -5.37
C ASN A 30 -1.91 1.26 -4.92
N VAL A 31 -1.81 2.55 -5.24
CA VAL A 31 -2.80 3.57 -4.86
C VAL A 31 -3.61 4.13 -6.04
N THR A 32 -3.52 3.54 -7.24
CA THR A 32 -4.21 4.06 -8.43
C THR A 32 -5.74 3.91 -8.34
N LEU A 33 -6.26 2.79 -7.84
CA LEU A 33 -7.71 2.52 -7.83
C LEU A 33 -8.54 3.63 -7.16
N PRO A 34 -8.21 4.16 -5.96
CA PRO A 34 -8.96 5.24 -5.32
C PRO A 34 -9.26 6.42 -6.25
N PHE A 35 -8.34 6.77 -7.14
CA PHE A 35 -8.45 7.93 -8.03
C PHE A 35 -9.22 7.62 -9.33
N LEU A 36 -9.45 6.35 -9.65
CA LEU A 36 -10.35 5.90 -10.69
C LEU A 36 -11.81 5.80 -10.21
N LEU A 37 -12.00 5.51 -8.90
CA LEU A 37 -13.33 5.19 -8.34
C LEU A 37 -14.40 6.23 -8.60
N PRO A 38 -14.20 7.54 -8.43
CA PRO A 38 -15.26 8.52 -8.67
C PRO A 38 -15.80 8.43 -10.11
N THR A 39 -14.89 8.27 -11.07
CA THR A 39 -15.28 8.17 -12.50
C THR A 39 -15.88 6.80 -12.81
N LEU A 40 -15.38 5.71 -12.20
CA LEU A 40 -15.94 4.36 -12.34
C LEU A 40 -17.36 4.29 -11.77
N ILE A 41 -17.61 4.89 -10.60
CA ILE A 41 -18.94 4.96 -9.98
C ILE A 41 -19.94 5.59 -10.95
N ILE A 42 -19.61 6.74 -11.53
CA ILE A 42 -20.48 7.45 -12.47
C ILE A 42 -20.63 6.66 -13.78
N THR A 43 -19.53 6.13 -14.33
CA THR A 43 -19.55 5.48 -15.67
C THR A 43 -20.33 4.16 -15.68
N PHE A 44 -20.28 3.41 -14.57
CA PHE A 44 -20.89 2.08 -14.47
C PHE A 44 -22.10 2.03 -13.53
N ASP A 45 -22.56 3.21 -13.05
CA ASP A 45 -23.68 3.34 -12.10
C ASP A 45 -23.50 2.41 -10.88
N LEU A 46 -22.31 2.49 -10.25
CA LEU A 46 -21.96 1.63 -9.12
C LEU A 46 -22.44 2.21 -7.80
N SER A 47 -22.91 1.34 -6.90
CA SER A 47 -23.04 1.69 -5.50
C SER A 47 -21.65 1.83 -4.84
N PHE A 48 -21.57 2.51 -3.70
CA PHE A 48 -20.32 2.60 -2.94
C PHE A 48 -19.86 1.23 -2.43
N PHE A 49 -20.80 0.33 -2.11
CA PHE A 49 -20.47 -1.06 -1.78
C PHE A 49 -19.78 -1.77 -2.95
N GLN A 50 -20.31 -1.63 -4.17
CA GLN A 50 -19.71 -2.20 -5.36
C GLN A 50 -18.31 -1.61 -5.64
N ALA A 51 -18.13 -0.31 -5.44
CA ALA A 51 -16.82 0.34 -5.52
C ALA A 51 -15.83 -0.22 -4.46
N GLY A 52 -16.30 -0.47 -3.24
CA GLY A 52 -15.53 -1.13 -2.19
C GLY A 52 -15.14 -2.57 -2.53
N ILE A 53 -15.99 -3.33 -3.24
CA ILE A 53 -15.64 -4.67 -3.75
C ILE A 53 -14.51 -4.62 -4.77
N LEU A 54 -14.40 -3.57 -5.60
CA LEU A 54 -13.24 -3.39 -6.49
C LEU A 54 -11.95 -3.24 -5.68
N SER A 55 -12.01 -2.57 -4.52
CA SER A 55 -10.86 -2.49 -3.61
C SER A 55 -10.48 -3.86 -3.03
N ILE A 56 -11.47 -4.69 -2.64
CA ILE A 56 -11.22 -6.08 -2.22
C ILE A 56 -10.54 -6.85 -3.35
N ALA A 57 -11.04 -6.75 -4.59
CA ALA A 57 -10.47 -7.44 -5.74
C ALA A 57 -8.98 -7.10 -5.94
N THR A 58 -8.57 -5.85 -5.66
CA THR A 58 -7.17 -5.44 -5.77
C THR A 58 -6.29 -5.79 -4.57
N SER A 59 -6.86 -5.98 -3.36
CA SER A 59 -6.07 -5.99 -2.12
C SER A 59 -6.10 -7.32 -1.36
N LEU A 60 -7.20 -8.07 -1.40
CA LEU A 60 -7.38 -9.30 -0.61
C LEU A 60 -6.26 -10.32 -0.87
N PHE A 61 -5.92 -10.51 -2.14
CA PHE A 61 -4.92 -11.51 -2.52
C PHE A 61 -3.48 -11.03 -2.33
N SER A 62 -3.24 -9.72 -2.21
CA SER A 62 -1.88 -9.22 -1.98
C SER A 62 -1.30 -9.75 -0.66
N GLY A 63 -2.08 -9.73 0.41
CA GLY A 63 -1.67 -10.28 1.71
C GLY A 63 -1.49 -11.81 1.71
N LEU A 64 -2.38 -12.53 1.01
CA LEU A 64 -2.37 -14.00 0.97
C LEU A 64 -1.33 -14.56 0.01
N LEU A 65 -1.22 -13.99 -1.19
CA LEU A 65 -0.35 -14.51 -2.25
C LEU A 65 1.11 -14.10 -2.09
N GLN A 66 1.41 -12.96 -1.46
CA GLN A 66 2.77 -12.49 -1.30
C GLN A 66 3.70 -13.49 -0.60
N PRO A 67 3.33 -14.13 0.54
CA PRO A 67 4.15 -15.19 1.13
C PRO A 67 4.28 -16.42 0.25
N VAL A 68 3.19 -16.82 -0.45
CA VAL A 68 3.19 -17.97 -1.34
C VAL A 68 4.10 -17.75 -2.54
N LEU A 69 3.99 -16.59 -3.20
CA LEU A 69 4.84 -16.21 -4.32
C LEU A 69 6.29 -16.00 -3.89
N GLY A 70 6.53 -15.47 -2.68
CA GLY A 70 7.85 -15.40 -2.08
C GLY A 70 8.48 -16.77 -1.94
N TYR A 71 7.78 -17.71 -1.32
CA TYR A 71 8.24 -19.09 -1.16
C TYR A 71 8.49 -19.79 -2.51
N ALA A 72 7.56 -19.66 -3.46
CA ALA A 72 7.70 -20.27 -4.79
C ALA A 72 8.91 -19.68 -5.56
N ALA A 73 9.12 -18.36 -5.46
CA ALA A 73 10.26 -17.69 -6.06
C ALA A 73 11.59 -18.13 -5.44
N ASP A 74 11.62 -18.27 -4.09
CA ASP A 74 12.80 -18.74 -3.37
C ASP A 74 13.17 -20.16 -3.76
N ARG A 75 12.19 -21.05 -3.85
CA ARG A 75 12.40 -22.46 -4.21
C ARG A 75 12.79 -22.65 -5.67
N SER A 76 12.22 -21.87 -6.58
CA SER A 76 12.49 -21.99 -8.02
C SER A 76 13.68 -21.16 -8.49
N GLY A 77 14.18 -20.20 -7.70
CA GLY A 77 15.17 -19.21 -8.10
C GLY A 77 14.67 -18.18 -9.12
N LYS A 78 13.35 -18.14 -9.43
CA LYS A 78 12.75 -17.33 -10.50
C LYS A 78 12.15 -16.01 -9.99
N ARG A 79 12.85 -15.28 -9.09
CA ARG A 79 12.37 -14.02 -8.53
C ARG A 79 12.10 -12.96 -9.59
N LYS A 80 12.97 -12.84 -10.60
CA LYS A 80 12.79 -11.96 -11.75
C LYS A 80 11.45 -12.23 -12.44
N ALA A 81 11.14 -13.47 -12.74
CA ALA A 81 9.91 -13.84 -13.42
C ALA A 81 8.67 -13.41 -12.61
N VAL A 82 8.67 -13.60 -11.29
CA VAL A 82 7.58 -13.15 -10.39
C VAL A 82 7.37 -11.64 -10.49
N ILE A 83 8.45 -10.85 -10.45
CA ILE A 83 8.36 -9.38 -10.59
C ILE A 83 7.79 -9.00 -11.97
N LEU A 84 8.28 -9.59 -13.04
CA LEU A 84 7.81 -9.30 -14.40
C LEU A 84 6.32 -9.64 -14.57
N CYS A 85 5.88 -10.80 -14.06
CA CYS A 85 4.47 -11.18 -14.06
C CYS A 85 3.60 -10.17 -13.29
N GLY A 86 4.11 -9.59 -12.21
CA GLY A 86 3.40 -8.56 -11.46
C GLY A 86 3.16 -7.28 -12.25
N PHE A 87 4.20 -6.72 -12.86
CA PHE A 87 4.04 -5.53 -13.70
C PHE A 87 3.16 -5.80 -14.93
N LEU A 88 3.25 -7.00 -15.50
CA LEU A 88 2.36 -7.42 -16.57
C LEU A 88 0.90 -7.50 -16.09
N ALA A 89 0.66 -8.05 -14.90
CA ALA A 89 -0.69 -8.15 -14.31
C ALA A 89 -1.30 -6.76 -14.07
N PHE A 90 -0.53 -5.80 -13.57
CA PHE A 90 -0.98 -4.40 -13.47
C PHE A 90 -1.43 -3.84 -14.82
N SER A 91 -0.60 -3.99 -15.84
CA SER A 91 -0.89 -3.44 -17.17
C SER A 91 -2.07 -4.15 -17.83
N VAL A 92 -2.13 -5.48 -17.78
CA VAL A 92 -3.24 -6.27 -18.33
C VAL A 92 -4.55 -5.94 -17.61
N GLY A 93 -4.52 -5.81 -16.28
CA GLY A 93 -5.68 -5.42 -15.50
C GLY A 93 -6.23 -4.04 -15.89
N LEU A 94 -5.37 -3.03 -16.04
CA LEU A 94 -5.79 -1.69 -16.51
C LEU A 94 -6.34 -1.72 -17.94
N VAL A 95 -5.67 -2.43 -18.86
CA VAL A 95 -6.18 -2.59 -20.23
C VAL A 95 -7.53 -3.30 -20.24
N ALA A 96 -7.69 -4.36 -19.45
CA ALA A 96 -8.97 -5.05 -19.30
C ALA A 96 -10.06 -4.15 -18.71
N ALA A 97 -9.72 -3.29 -17.72
CA ALA A 97 -10.65 -2.31 -17.17
C ALA A 97 -11.10 -1.29 -18.21
N GLY A 98 -10.21 -0.84 -19.13
CA GLY A 98 -10.55 0.05 -20.23
C GLY A 98 -11.48 -0.56 -21.28
N PHE A 99 -11.53 -1.89 -21.39
CA PHE A 99 -12.48 -2.62 -22.24
C PHE A 99 -13.71 -3.12 -21.50
N ALA A 100 -13.80 -2.91 -20.18
CA ALA A 100 -14.94 -3.38 -19.42
C ALA A 100 -16.23 -2.68 -19.85
N THR A 101 -17.30 -3.45 -19.99
CA THR A 101 -18.66 -2.98 -20.29
C THR A 101 -19.67 -3.38 -19.22
N SER A 102 -19.20 -4.05 -18.16
CA SER A 102 -20.03 -4.47 -17.04
C SER A 102 -19.23 -4.47 -15.73
N TYR A 103 -19.94 -4.41 -14.62
CA TYR A 103 -19.35 -4.50 -13.27
C TYR A 103 -18.52 -5.77 -13.07
N ILE A 104 -19.01 -6.93 -13.56
CA ILE A 104 -18.27 -8.21 -13.43
C ILE A 104 -16.94 -8.17 -14.19
N MET A 105 -16.91 -7.54 -15.37
CA MET A 105 -15.65 -7.35 -16.11
C MET A 105 -14.69 -6.44 -15.36
N LEU A 106 -15.19 -5.38 -14.71
CA LEU A 106 -14.36 -4.53 -13.84
C LEU A 106 -13.77 -5.33 -12.67
N VAL A 107 -14.60 -6.11 -11.97
CA VAL A 107 -14.12 -6.96 -10.86
C VAL A 107 -13.03 -7.92 -11.33
N ALA A 108 -13.22 -8.58 -12.49
CA ALA A 108 -12.21 -9.47 -13.07
C ALA A 108 -10.93 -8.72 -13.47
N ALA A 109 -11.05 -7.54 -14.06
CA ALA A 109 -9.92 -6.69 -14.44
C ALA A 109 -9.11 -6.24 -13.21
N PHE A 110 -9.78 -5.75 -12.16
CA PHE A 110 -9.12 -5.34 -10.93
C PHE A 110 -8.61 -6.51 -10.09
N PHE A 111 -9.19 -7.69 -10.22
CA PHE A 111 -8.61 -8.92 -9.67
C PHE A 111 -7.25 -9.23 -10.32
N ILE A 112 -7.16 -9.20 -11.66
CA ILE A 112 -5.88 -9.38 -12.39
C ILE A 112 -4.88 -8.30 -11.98
N PHE A 113 -5.32 -7.04 -11.92
CA PHE A 113 -4.50 -5.93 -11.44
C PHE A 113 -3.96 -6.17 -10.02
N GLY A 114 -4.81 -6.67 -9.11
CA GLY A 114 -4.47 -6.97 -7.72
C GLY A 114 -3.40 -8.06 -7.57
N LEU A 115 -3.32 -9.03 -8.49
CA LEU A 115 -2.23 -10.01 -8.51
C LEU A 115 -0.86 -9.33 -8.61
N GLY A 116 -0.77 -8.19 -9.29
CA GLY A 116 0.45 -7.40 -9.40
C GLY A 116 0.99 -6.95 -8.04
N LYS A 117 0.11 -6.53 -7.12
CA LYS A 117 0.48 -6.03 -5.78
C LYS A 117 1.24 -7.06 -4.93
N SER A 118 1.04 -8.35 -5.15
CA SER A 118 1.63 -9.42 -4.35
C SER A 118 3.07 -9.80 -4.74
N THR A 119 3.61 -9.25 -5.84
CA THR A 119 4.82 -9.80 -6.47
C THR A 119 6.10 -9.05 -6.15
N PHE A 120 6.06 -7.74 -6.00
CA PHE A 120 7.26 -6.89 -6.05
C PHE A 120 8.02 -6.79 -4.73
N HIS A 121 7.35 -6.41 -3.63
CA HIS A 121 8.01 -6.03 -2.37
C HIS A 121 8.89 -7.13 -1.78
N ALA A 122 8.40 -8.37 -1.71
CA ALA A 122 9.17 -9.48 -1.15
C ALA A 122 10.42 -9.79 -1.99
N GLN A 123 10.27 -9.73 -3.32
CA GLN A 123 11.37 -10.06 -4.24
C GLN A 123 12.42 -8.94 -4.26
N SER A 124 12.01 -7.67 -4.37
CA SER A 124 12.91 -6.51 -4.38
C SER A 124 13.69 -6.39 -3.07
N THR A 125 13.03 -6.58 -1.93
CA THR A 125 13.67 -6.61 -0.61
C THR A 125 14.75 -7.68 -0.54
N ASN A 126 14.46 -8.89 -1.05
CA ASN A 126 15.43 -9.98 -1.06
C ASN A 126 16.65 -9.66 -1.93
N PHE A 127 16.44 -9.13 -3.14
CA PHE A 127 17.55 -8.70 -4.02
C PHE A 127 18.44 -7.66 -3.33
N ILE A 128 17.84 -6.62 -2.72
CA ILE A 128 18.57 -5.51 -2.10
C ILE A 128 19.32 -5.99 -0.86
N THR A 129 18.67 -6.72 0.04
CA THR A 129 19.31 -7.18 1.28
C THR A 129 20.44 -8.18 1.04
N SER A 130 20.35 -8.94 -0.04
CA SER A 130 21.43 -9.83 -0.50
C SER A 130 22.60 -9.07 -1.11
N ALA A 131 22.33 -8.00 -1.87
CA ALA A 131 23.36 -7.19 -2.52
C ALA A 131 24.08 -6.23 -1.54
N PHE A 132 23.44 -5.82 -0.43
CA PHE A 132 23.96 -4.88 0.56
C PHE A 132 24.01 -5.48 1.97
N PRO A 133 24.82 -6.53 2.24
CA PRO A 133 24.80 -7.24 3.51
C PRO A 133 25.23 -6.37 4.72
N THR A 134 26.08 -5.36 4.49
CA THR A 134 26.62 -4.47 5.54
C THR A 134 25.90 -3.11 5.63
N SER A 135 25.03 -2.77 4.66
CA SER A 135 24.36 -1.46 4.58
C SER A 135 22.89 -1.59 4.21
N ARG A 136 22.22 -2.66 4.67
CA ARG A 136 20.81 -3.00 4.35
C ARG A 136 19.86 -1.84 4.61
N GLY A 137 19.97 -1.21 5.79
CA GLY A 137 19.08 -0.11 6.16
C GLY A 137 19.18 1.09 5.23
N ARG A 138 20.41 1.50 4.84
CA ARG A 138 20.63 2.58 3.89
C ARG A 138 20.07 2.25 2.50
N ALA A 139 20.32 1.03 2.01
CA ALA A 139 19.84 0.59 0.71
C ALA A 139 18.30 0.52 0.68
N MET A 140 17.67 -0.02 1.73
CA MET A 140 16.22 -0.05 1.86
C MET A 140 15.61 1.34 2.00
N GLY A 141 16.28 2.28 2.68
CA GLY A 141 15.86 3.67 2.75
C GLY A 141 15.81 4.34 1.36
N ILE A 142 16.86 4.17 0.55
CA ILE A 142 16.90 4.67 -0.83
C ILE A 142 15.79 4.00 -1.68
N HIS A 143 15.63 2.69 -1.55
CA HIS A 143 14.58 1.94 -2.23
C HIS A 143 13.17 2.46 -1.86
N GLY A 144 12.94 2.77 -0.58
CA GLY A 144 11.67 3.31 -0.07
C GLY A 144 11.32 4.68 -0.64
N ILE A 145 12.31 5.53 -0.97
CA ILE A 145 12.05 6.82 -1.63
C ILE A 145 11.31 6.61 -2.96
N GLY A 146 11.70 5.59 -3.74
CA GLY A 146 11.00 5.25 -4.99
C GLY A 146 9.52 4.97 -4.77
N GLY A 147 9.18 4.10 -3.81
CA GLY A 147 7.79 3.80 -3.46
C GLY A 147 7.01 5.04 -3.02
N SER A 148 7.61 5.89 -2.19
CA SER A 148 6.97 7.12 -1.73
C SER A 148 6.66 8.08 -2.89
N ILE A 149 7.60 8.26 -3.83
CA ILE A 149 7.37 9.07 -5.03
C ILE A 149 6.22 8.47 -5.86
N GLY A 150 6.17 7.15 -6.04
CA GLY A 150 5.08 6.44 -6.69
C GLY A 150 3.73 6.74 -6.05
N ASN A 151 3.66 6.58 -4.74
CA ASN A 151 2.43 6.78 -3.96
C ASN A 151 1.86 8.20 -4.11
N PHE A 152 2.66 9.25 -3.89
CA PHE A 152 2.12 10.61 -3.96
C PHE A 152 2.00 11.16 -5.40
N SER A 153 2.66 10.57 -6.40
CA SER A 153 2.48 10.96 -7.79
C SER A 153 1.23 10.35 -8.44
N ALA A 154 0.79 9.18 -7.97
CA ALA A 154 -0.34 8.46 -8.54
C ALA A 154 -1.66 9.27 -8.54
N PRO A 155 -2.09 9.93 -7.44
CA PRO A 155 -3.29 10.75 -7.45
C PRO A 155 -3.25 11.86 -8.50
N ILE A 156 -2.13 12.56 -8.59
CA ILE A 156 -1.96 13.68 -9.54
C ILE A 156 -2.02 13.16 -10.98
N ILE A 157 -1.26 12.12 -11.28
CA ILE A 157 -1.17 11.58 -12.65
C ILE A 157 -2.50 10.95 -13.06
N ALA A 158 -3.12 10.13 -12.20
CA ALA A 158 -4.38 9.46 -12.52
C ALA A 158 -5.51 10.47 -12.78
N THR A 159 -5.71 11.44 -11.89
CA THR A 159 -6.77 12.44 -12.04
C THR A 159 -6.51 13.37 -13.25
N SER A 160 -5.25 13.77 -13.48
CA SER A 160 -4.89 14.58 -14.65
C SER A 160 -5.15 13.85 -15.97
N LEU A 161 -4.82 12.55 -16.05
CA LEU A 161 -5.09 11.75 -17.24
C LEU A 161 -6.58 11.59 -17.48
N ILE A 162 -7.39 11.36 -16.44
CA ILE A 162 -8.85 11.24 -16.57
C ILE A 162 -9.47 12.57 -17.07
N VAL A 163 -9.00 13.69 -16.52
CA VAL A 163 -9.50 15.02 -16.95
C VAL A 163 -9.10 15.35 -18.39
N ALA A 164 -7.89 14.96 -18.81
CA ALA A 164 -7.37 15.26 -20.16
C ALA A 164 -7.91 14.31 -21.23
N PHE A 165 -8.16 13.02 -20.95
CA PHE A 165 -8.39 11.98 -21.94
C PHE A 165 -9.63 11.11 -21.70
N ALA A 166 -10.42 11.39 -20.69
CA ALA A 166 -11.46 10.52 -20.18
C ALA A 166 -10.93 9.18 -19.60
N LEU A 167 -11.85 8.38 -19.00
CA LEU A 167 -11.49 7.18 -18.22
C LEU A 167 -10.76 6.11 -19.03
N ARG A 168 -11.29 5.78 -20.21
CA ARG A 168 -10.79 4.66 -21.03
C ARG A 168 -9.36 4.89 -21.49
N GLU A 169 -9.10 6.04 -22.05
CA GLU A 169 -7.79 6.44 -22.54
C GLU A 169 -6.80 6.60 -21.37
N ALA A 170 -7.29 7.16 -20.25
CA ALA A 170 -6.47 7.32 -19.05
C ALA A 170 -5.96 5.97 -18.51
N VAL A 171 -6.81 4.93 -18.39
CA VAL A 171 -6.36 3.62 -17.91
C VAL A 171 -5.43 2.93 -18.90
N PHE A 172 -5.59 3.14 -20.24
CA PHE A 172 -4.63 2.64 -21.22
C PHE A 172 -3.27 3.33 -21.09
N LEU A 173 -3.25 4.65 -20.92
CA LEU A 173 -2.00 5.40 -20.70
C LEU A 173 -1.33 4.98 -19.38
N MET A 174 -2.11 4.76 -18.32
CA MET A 174 -1.58 4.26 -17.05
C MET A 174 -1.05 2.81 -17.14
N ALA A 175 -1.44 2.01 -18.13
CA ALA A 175 -0.85 0.68 -18.34
C ALA A 175 0.58 0.73 -18.90
N ILE A 176 0.96 1.82 -19.58
CA ILE A 176 2.28 1.96 -20.26
C ILE A 176 3.46 1.81 -19.30
N PRO A 177 3.52 2.50 -18.13
CA PRO A 177 4.65 2.37 -17.21
C PRO A 177 4.95 0.92 -16.81
N GLY A 178 3.93 0.09 -16.59
CA GLY A 178 4.10 -1.33 -16.26
C GLY A 178 4.70 -2.13 -17.42
N ILE A 179 4.23 -1.90 -18.65
CA ILE A 179 4.80 -2.53 -19.86
C ILE A 179 6.27 -2.14 -20.02
N LEU A 180 6.58 -0.85 -19.90
CA LEU A 180 7.95 -0.36 -19.97
C LEU A 180 8.82 -0.95 -18.87
N MET A 181 8.27 -1.11 -17.66
CA MET A 181 9.00 -1.72 -16.55
C MET A 181 9.25 -3.22 -16.79
N VAL A 182 8.30 -3.96 -17.39
CA VAL A 182 8.53 -5.36 -17.81
C VAL A 182 9.72 -5.43 -18.78
N ILE A 183 9.74 -4.60 -19.81
CA ILE A 183 10.83 -4.57 -20.80
C ILE A 183 12.16 -4.21 -20.12
N PHE A 184 12.16 -3.14 -19.31
CA PHE A 184 13.36 -2.63 -18.63
C PHE A 184 13.95 -3.68 -17.67
N LEU A 185 13.13 -4.29 -16.83
CA LEU A 185 13.58 -5.32 -15.88
C LEU A 185 13.93 -6.65 -16.58
N ALA A 186 13.27 -6.99 -17.69
CA ALA A 186 13.64 -8.15 -18.49
C ALA A 186 15.08 -8.04 -19.03
N TRP A 187 15.50 -6.85 -19.40
CA TRP A 187 16.85 -6.60 -19.91
C TRP A 187 17.91 -6.45 -18.82
N THR A 188 17.54 -5.82 -17.70
CA THR A 188 18.51 -5.40 -16.67
C THR A 188 18.64 -6.41 -15.53
N LEU A 189 17.55 -7.01 -15.06
CA LEU A 189 17.55 -7.90 -13.90
C LEU A 189 17.94 -9.33 -14.30
N SER A 190 18.73 -9.98 -13.47
CA SER A 190 19.03 -11.44 -13.58
C SER A 190 18.58 -12.15 -12.32
N ASP A 191 18.12 -13.41 -12.46
CA ASP A 191 17.83 -14.24 -11.31
C ASP A 191 19.10 -14.52 -10.51
N GLN A 192 18.98 -14.46 -9.20
CA GLN A 192 20.03 -14.84 -8.27
C GLN A 192 19.62 -16.15 -7.59
N VAL A 193 20.49 -17.13 -7.61
CA VAL A 193 20.28 -18.37 -6.85
C VAL A 193 20.41 -18.04 -5.37
N SER A 194 19.33 -18.18 -4.61
CA SER A 194 19.34 -18.01 -3.17
C SER A 194 19.58 -19.35 -2.49
N ASN A 195 20.66 -19.43 -1.74
CA ASN A 195 20.84 -20.48 -0.74
C ASN A 195 20.11 -20.09 0.55
N GLN A 196 18.78 -20.09 0.54
CA GLN A 196 18.06 -19.85 1.80
C GLN A 196 18.15 -21.10 2.69
N LYS A 197 18.69 -20.90 3.89
CA LYS A 197 18.58 -21.89 4.97
C LYS A 197 17.12 -22.01 5.39
N GLN A 198 16.70 -23.22 5.75
CA GLN A 198 15.38 -23.46 6.32
C GLN A 198 15.14 -22.52 7.50
N THR A 199 14.06 -21.76 7.43
CA THR A 199 13.62 -20.92 8.55
C THR A 199 12.95 -21.83 9.59
N PRO A 200 13.28 -21.68 10.89
CA PRO A 200 12.58 -22.39 11.95
C PRO A 200 11.07 -22.04 11.96
N PRO A 201 10.21 -22.86 12.57
CA PRO A 201 8.77 -22.60 12.61
C PRO A 201 8.46 -21.28 13.33
N LEU A 202 7.42 -20.59 12.85
CA LEU A 202 6.95 -19.35 13.47
C LEU A 202 6.41 -19.62 14.89
N MET A 203 6.97 -18.95 15.89
CA MET A 203 6.39 -18.94 17.23
C MET A 203 5.43 -17.75 17.36
N ILE A 204 4.13 -18.06 17.31
CA ILE A 204 3.08 -17.04 17.44
C ILE A 204 2.98 -16.64 18.92
N SER A 205 3.43 -15.44 19.26
CA SER A 205 3.31 -14.88 20.60
C SER A 205 2.06 -13.98 20.72
N ARG A 206 1.50 -13.89 21.95
CA ARG A 206 0.40 -12.95 22.23
C ARG A 206 0.75 -11.51 21.87
N LYS A 207 2.01 -11.09 22.07
CA LYS A 207 2.50 -9.75 21.73
C LYS A 207 2.42 -9.50 20.23
N LEU A 208 2.76 -10.50 19.41
CA LEU A 208 2.73 -10.41 17.96
C LEU A 208 1.29 -10.31 17.44
N ILE A 209 0.36 -11.09 18.01
CA ILE A 209 -1.07 -11.02 17.68
C ILE A 209 -1.62 -9.63 18.03
N LEU A 210 -1.35 -9.12 19.22
CA LEU A 210 -1.79 -7.80 19.66
C LEU A 210 -1.28 -6.69 18.72
N LEU A 211 0.00 -6.75 18.33
CA LEU A 211 0.57 -5.81 17.36
C LEU A 211 -0.13 -5.91 16.00
N ALA A 212 -0.33 -7.13 15.49
CA ALA A 212 -0.97 -7.36 14.20
C ALA A 212 -2.42 -6.85 14.17
N ILE A 213 -3.19 -7.06 15.24
CA ILE A 213 -4.57 -6.56 15.36
C ILE A 213 -4.59 -5.04 15.51
N ASN A 214 -3.72 -4.47 16.35
CA ASN A 214 -3.66 -3.01 16.54
C ASN A 214 -3.29 -2.29 15.24
N PHE A 215 -2.23 -2.75 14.58
CA PHE A 215 -1.82 -2.20 13.29
C PHE A 215 -2.90 -2.46 12.22
N GLY A 216 -3.58 -3.62 12.26
CA GLY A 216 -4.72 -3.93 11.40
C GLY A 216 -5.86 -2.92 11.54
N LEU A 217 -6.24 -2.55 12.76
CA LEU A 217 -7.27 -1.52 13.00
C LEU A 217 -6.88 -0.16 12.42
N ILE A 218 -5.58 0.20 12.50
CA ILE A 218 -5.07 1.43 11.87
C ILE A 218 -5.16 1.32 10.35
N LEU A 219 -4.75 0.19 9.76
CA LEU A 219 -4.85 0.01 8.31
C LEU A 219 -6.31 -0.04 7.84
N MET A 220 -7.23 -0.60 8.62
CA MET A 220 -8.66 -0.64 8.28
C MET A 220 -9.23 0.76 8.07
N PHE A 221 -9.07 1.68 9.02
CA PHE A 221 -9.59 3.02 8.84
C PHE A 221 -8.84 3.80 7.77
N TYR A 222 -7.52 3.62 7.65
CA TYR A 222 -6.69 4.32 6.68
C TYR A 222 -7.01 3.91 5.25
N GLU A 223 -7.09 2.61 4.95
CA GLU A 223 -7.42 2.09 3.62
C GLU A 223 -8.83 2.51 3.19
N ALA A 224 -9.82 2.37 4.07
CA ALA A 224 -11.19 2.80 3.75
C ALA A 224 -11.27 4.31 3.49
N PHE A 225 -10.57 5.10 4.31
CA PHE A 225 -10.49 6.55 4.12
C PHE A 225 -9.80 6.91 2.80
N LEU A 226 -8.63 6.31 2.51
CA LEU A 226 -7.88 6.55 1.27
C LEU A 226 -8.69 6.17 0.02
N VAL A 227 -9.37 5.02 0.07
CA VAL A 227 -10.15 4.51 -1.08
C VAL A 227 -11.29 5.46 -1.45
N PHE A 228 -12.01 6.00 -0.48
CA PHE A 228 -13.15 6.87 -0.74
C PHE A 228 -12.84 8.37 -0.58
N LEU A 229 -11.62 8.76 -0.22
CA LEU A 229 -11.26 10.17 -0.07
C LEU A 229 -11.54 11.01 -1.32
N PRO A 230 -11.17 10.57 -2.56
CA PRO A 230 -11.49 11.36 -3.74
C PRO A 230 -12.99 11.51 -3.96
N THR A 231 -13.77 10.45 -3.75
CA THR A 231 -15.24 10.48 -3.86
C THR A 231 -15.85 11.43 -2.83
N PHE A 232 -15.44 11.34 -1.57
CA PHE A 232 -15.88 12.24 -0.50
C PHE A 232 -15.61 13.72 -0.82
N LEU A 233 -14.41 14.03 -1.34
CA LEU A 233 -14.05 15.40 -1.73
C LEU A 233 -14.89 15.92 -2.90
N ILE A 234 -15.19 15.07 -3.89
CA ILE A 234 -16.03 15.44 -5.03
C ILE A 234 -17.48 15.67 -4.58
N GLU A 235 -18.04 14.84 -3.69
CA GLU A 235 -19.35 15.06 -3.09
C GLU A 235 -19.39 16.35 -2.26
N ALA A 236 -18.26 16.75 -1.67
CA ALA A 236 -18.11 18.04 -0.97
C ALA A 236 -17.89 19.24 -1.92
N GLY A 237 -17.92 19.02 -3.24
CA GLY A 237 -17.84 20.10 -4.26
C GLY A 237 -16.45 20.33 -4.85
N SER A 238 -15.44 19.51 -4.50
CA SER A 238 -14.12 19.60 -5.12
C SER A 238 -14.14 19.04 -6.55
N SER A 239 -13.32 19.61 -7.42
CA SER A 239 -13.03 18.99 -8.72
C SER A 239 -12.19 17.72 -8.55
N LEU A 240 -12.19 16.85 -9.58
CA LEU A 240 -11.36 15.63 -9.59
C LEU A 240 -9.87 15.96 -9.43
N SER A 241 -9.38 17.03 -10.05
CA SER A 241 -7.99 17.47 -9.93
C SER A 241 -7.64 17.95 -8.52
N GLU A 242 -8.53 18.70 -7.87
CA GLU A 242 -8.36 19.15 -6.48
C GLU A 242 -8.34 17.95 -5.52
N ALA A 243 -9.26 17.00 -5.69
CA ALA A 243 -9.29 15.77 -4.91
C ALA A 243 -7.97 14.97 -5.06
N GLY A 244 -7.45 14.88 -6.29
CA GLY A 244 -6.15 14.26 -6.56
C GLY A 244 -5.00 14.99 -5.87
N PHE A 245 -4.97 16.32 -5.91
CA PHE A 245 -3.93 17.11 -5.24
C PHE A 245 -4.00 16.98 -3.71
N ILE A 246 -5.18 17.04 -3.12
CA ILE A 246 -5.38 16.91 -1.66
C ILE A 246 -4.92 15.52 -1.19
N ALA A 247 -5.27 14.47 -1.94
CA ALA A 247 -4.83 13.12 -1.63
C ALA A 247 -3.30 12.95 -1.80
N ALA A 248 -2.71 13.54 -2.84
CA ALA A 248 -1.25 13.56 -3.01
C ALA A 248 -0.55 14.26 -1.85
N PHE A 249 -1.10 15.39 -1.39
CA PHE A 249 -0.59 16.10 -0.22
C PHE A 249 -0.67 15.25 1.05
N MET A 250 -1.79 14.55 1.28
CA MET A 250 -1.93 13.60 2.39
C MET A 250 -0.84 12.53 2.36
N LEU A 251 -0.62 11.91 1.20
CA LEU A 251 0.40 10.85 1.02
C LEU A 251 1.82 11.40 1.19
N PHE A 252 2.09 12.61 0.72
CA PHE A 252 3.38 13.28 0.89
C PHE A 252 3.66 13.60 2.37
N VAL A 253 2.69 14.19 3.10
CA VAL A 253 2.83 14.45 4.53
C VAL A 253 2.99 13.13 5.29
N GLY A 254 2.25 12.09 4.88
CA GLY A 254 2.40 10.74 5.40
C GLY A 254 3.81 10.19 5.26
N PHE A 255 4.44 10.37 4.10
CA PHE A 255 5.84 10.00 3.89
C PHE A 255 6.78 10.72 4.86
N LEU A 256 6.60 12.04 5.04
CA LEU A 256 7.41 12.82 5.97
C LEU A 256 7.18 12.43 7.44
N ALA A 257 6.04 11.87 7.78
CA ALA A 257 5.73 11.42 9.14
C ALA A 257 6.45 10.11 9.53
N GLN A 258 6.87 9.28 8.57
CA GLN A 258 7.52 7.99 8.87
C GLN A 258 8.83 8.11 9.67
N PRO A 259 9.80 8.99 9.30
CA PRO A 259 10.99 9.21 10.12
C PRO A 259 10.68 9.74 11.53
N VAL A 260 9.64 10.59 11.63
CA VAL A 260 9.18 11.12 12.93
C VAL A 260 8.64 9.99 13.80
N GLY A 261 7.85 9.08 13.21
CA GLY A 261 7.36 7.87 13.88
C GLY A 261 8.49 6.99 14.42
N GLY A 262 9.51 6.74 13.59
CA GLY A 262 10.71 6.02 14.02
C GLY A 262 11.42 6.70 15.18
N TYR A 263 11.62 8.01 15.11
CA TYR A 263 12.25 8.78 16.20
C TYR A 263 11.46 8.73 17.52
N ILE A 264 10.12 8.81 17.44
CA ILE A 264 9.25 8.67 18.63
C ILE A 264 9.39 7.27 19.22
N HIS A 265 9.39 6.24 18.36
CA HIS A 265 9.57 4.85 18.79
C HIS A 265 10.90 4.66 19.53
N ASP A 266 12.00 5.17 18.98
CA ASP A 266 13.32 5.04 19.57
C ASP A 266 13.40 5.71 20.96
N ARG A 267 12.71 6.82 21.16
CA ARG A 267 12.73 7.57 22.42
C ARG A 267 11.68 7.11 23.44
N MET A 268 10.44 6.91 22.99
CA MET A 268 9.28 6.73 23.87
C MET A 268 8.65 5.31 23.77
N GLY A 269 9.09 4.52 22.78
CA GLY A 269 8.54 3.19 22.49
C GLY A 269 7.31 3.23 21.55
N GLY A 270 7.09 2.11 20.85
CA GLY A 270 6.02 2.01 19.85
C GLY A 270 4.62 2.17 20.41
N LYS A 271 4.37 1.68 21.64
CA LYS A 271 3.08 1.84 22.33
C LYS A 271 2.60 3.31 22.35
N VAL A 272 3.49 4.26 22.65
CA VAL A 272 3.16 5.69 22.73
C VAL A 272 2.80 6.22 21.34
N LEU A 273 3.57 5.83 20.30
CA LEU A 273 3.28 6.25 18.94
C LEU A 273 1.93 5.70 18.46
N PHE A 274 1.64 4.41 18.66
CA PHE A 274 0.38 3.80 18.26
C PHE A 274 -0.82 4.47 18.94
N ALA A 275 -0.71 4.78 20.24
CA ALA A 275 -1.74 5.52 20.96
C ALA A 275 -1.93 6.93 20.41
N ALA A 276 -0.83 7.70 20.27
CA ALA A 276 -0.88 9.07 19.75
C ALA A 276 -1.43 9.12 18.31
N SER A 277 -0.98 8.23 17.44
CA SER A 277 -1.46 8.12 16.05
C SER A 277 -2.96 7.82 16.00
N SER A 278 -3.43 6.85 16.77
CA SER A 278 -4.83 6.44 16.77
C SER A 278 -5.76 7.53 17.29
N ILE A 279 -5.40 8.20 18.40
CA ILE A 279 -6.24 9.30 18.93
C ILE A 279 -6.22 10.52 18.01
N THR A 280 -5.07 10.85 17.39
CA THR A 280 -4.97 11.93 16.41
C THR A 280 -5.86 11.64 15.20
N ALA A 281 -5.84 10.42 14.65
CA ALA A 281 -6.71 10.03 13.56
C ALA A 281 -8.19 10.09 13.95
N ALA A 282 -8.55 9.61 15.16
CA ALA A 282 -9.92 9.65 15.64
C ALA A 282 -10.46 11.10 15.75
N VAL A 283 -9.68 11.99 16.33
CA VAL A 283 -10.04 13.42 16.44
C VAL A 283 -10.13 14.07 15.06
N ALA A 284 -9.15 13.80 14.18
CA ALA A 284 -9.14 14.36 12.83
C ALA A 284 -10.35 13.89 12.00
N LEU A 285 -10.74 12.61 12.08
CA LEU A 285 -11.93 12.06 11.42
C LEU A 285 -13.22 12.71 11.97
N LEU A 286 -13.35 12.87 13.29
CA LEU A 286 -14.52 13.53 13.90
C LEU A 286 -14.63 14.99 13.46
N VAL A 287 -13.54 15.73 13.48
CA VAL A 287 -13.55 17.14 13.07
C VAL A 287 -13.86 17.26 11.57
N LEU A 288 -13.21 16.46 10.72
CA LEU A 288 -13.46 16.46 9.26
C LEU A 288 -14.94 16.19 8.93
N THR A 289 -15.60 15.34 9.73
CA THR A 289 -16.99 14.94 9.50
C THR A 289 -18.00 15.69 10.38
N SER A 290 -17.59 16.72 11.13
CA SER A 290 -18.48 17.48 12.03
C SER A 290 -19.28 18.58 11.34
N GLY A 291 -18.90 18.97 10.11
CA GLY A 291 -19.48 20.13 9.42
C GLY A 291 -18.93 21.48 9.92
N TRP A 292 -17.86 21.50 10.70
CA TRP A 292 -17.20 22.74 11.11
C TRP A 292 -16.46 23.35 9.92
N ASP A 293 -16.50 24.67 9.82
CA ASP A 293 -15.81 25.46 8.79
C ASP A 293 -14.31 25.55 9.09
N LEU A 294 -13.63 24.41 9.02
CA LEU A 294 -12.19 24.29 9.24
C LEU A 294 -11.53 23.70 7.98
N PRO A 295 -10.25 24.06 7.72
CA PRO A 295 -9.56 23.60 6.53
C PRO A 295 -9.44 22.06 6.50
N ALA A 296 -10.27 21.38 5.69
CA ALA A 296 -10.32 19.93 5.58
C ALA A 296 -8.95 19.30 5.27
N ILE A 297 -8.12 19.98 4.46
CA ILE A 297 -6.79 19.52 4.07
C ILE A 297 -5.87 19.26 5.28
N LEU A 298 -6.01 20.02 6.38
CA LEU A 298 -5.21 19.81 7.59
C LEU A 298 -5.57 18.47 8.27
N PHE A 299 -6.86 18.18 8.39
CA PHE A 299 -7.33 16.95 9.04
C PHE A 299 -7.06 15.72 8.16
N ILE A 300 -7.20 15.85 6.84
CA ILE A 300 -6.82 14.82 5.88
C ILE A 300 -5.31 14.52 5.99
N ALA A 301 -4.46 15.55 6.05
CA ALA A 301 -3.03 15.38 6.24
C ALA A 301 -2.68 14.74 7.60
N LEU A 302 -3.38 15.11 8.69
CA LEU A 302 -3.21 14.49 10.01
C LEU A 302 -3.61 13.01 10.02
N ILE A 303 -4.69 12.63 9.33
CA ILE A 303 -5.09 11.23 9.19
C ILE A 303 -4.00 10.46 8.46
N GLY A 304 -3.51 10.98 7.32
CA GLY A 304 -2.42 10.37 6.56
C GLY A 304 -1.14 10.24 7.38
N ALA A 305 -0.69 11.31 8.02
CA ALA A 305 0.52 11.34 8.84
C ALA A 305 0.45 10.36 10.02
N SER A 306 -0.67 10.37 10.75
CA SER A 306 -0.85 9.52 11.92
C SER A 306 -0.81 8.03 11.55
N ALA A 307 -1.52 7.62 10.49
CA ALA A 307 -1.52 6.22 10.07
C ALA A 307 -0.14 5.79 9.56
N THR A 308 0.47 6.57 8.66
CA THR A 308 1.72 6.16 7.99
C THR A 308 2.94 6.20 8.90
N ALA A 309 2.96 7.05 9.94
CA ALA A 309 4.02 7.04 10.96
C ALA A 309 4.14 5.68 11.67
N THR A 310 3.07 4.89 11.73
CA THR A 310 3.07 3.58 12.39
C THR A 310 3.72 2.46 11.57
N PHE A 311 3.86 2.60 10.24
CA PHE A 311 4.40 1.56 9.37
C PHE A 311 5.83 1.13 9.73
N PRO A 312 6.83 2.03 9.79
CA PRO A 312 8.19 1.64 10.18
C PRO A 312 8.24 1.11 11.61
N VAL A 313 7.36 1.58 12.49
CA VAL A 313 7.32 1.14 13.89
C VAL A 313 6.67 -0.24 14.02
N ALA A 314 5.64 -0.55 13.24
CA ALA A 314 5.11 -1.92 13.18
C ALA A 314 6.17 -2.93 12.71
N LEU A 315 7.02 -2.53 11.74
CA LEU A 315 8.16 -3.32 11.27
C LEU A 315 9.20 -3.53 12.37
N ALA A 316 9.58 -2.45 13.07
CA ALA A 316 10.56 -2.49 14.16
C ALA A 316 10.07 -3.37 15.32
N MET A 317 8.86 -3.12 15.84
CA MET A 317 8.26 -3.90 16.93
C MET A 317 8.05 -5.38 16.55
N GLY A 318 7.63 -5.67 15.30
CA GLY A 318 7.53 -7.05 14.82
C GLY A 318 8.88 -7.76 14.83
N SER A 319 9.95 -7.05 14.50
CA SER A 319 11.34 -7.56 14.54
C SER A 319 11.83 -7.75 15.97
N GLU A 320 11.54 -6.83 16.88
CA GLU A 320 11.91 -6.90 18.30
C GLU A 320 11.20 -8.06 19.01
N ILE A 321 9.91 -8.26 18.76
CA ILE A 321 9.12 -9.35 19.34
C ILE A 321 9.64 -10.73 18.88
N ALA A 322 10.19 -10.80 17.66
CA ALA A 322 10.76 -12.04 17.11
C ALA A 322 12.07 -12.49 17.78
N ASP A 323 12.71 -11.63 18.57
CA ASP A 323 13.94 -11.90 19.32
C ASP A 323 15.04 -12.60 18.48
N GLY A 324 15.32 -12.05 17.30
CA GLY A 324 16.34 -12.54 16.37
C GLY A 324 16.00 -13.81 15.58
N ALA A 325 15.01 -14.59 15.99
CA ALA A 325 14.52 -15.77 15.27
C ALA A 325 13.30 -15.41 14.42
N ASN A 326 13.30 -15.79 13.12
CA ASN A 326 12.14 -15.65 12.24
C ASN A 326 11.60 -14.21 12.06
N VAL A 327 12.46 -13.19 12.12
CA VAL A 327 12.08 -11.77 11.95
C VAL A 327 11.21 -11.55 10.72
N GLY A 328 11.63 -12.09 9.56
CA GLY A 328 10.86 -11.93 8.31
C GLY A 328 9.45 -12.52 8.39
N LEU A 329 9.31 -13.68 9.05
CA LEU A 329 8.02 -14.35 9.19
C LEU A 329 7.11 -13.61 10.19
N SER A 330 7.68 -13.08 11.29
CA SER A 330 6.96 -12.30 12.30
C SER A 330 6.43 -10.98 11.71
N VAL A 331 7.29 -10.26 10.99
CA VAL A 331 6.89 -9.04 10.27
C VAL A 331 5.86 -9.36 9.19
N GLY A 332 6.08 -10.42 8.41
CA GLY A 332 5.12 -10.88 7.40
C GLY A 332 3.76 -11.20 7.98
N MET A 333 3.70 -11.79 9.20
CA MET A 333 2.44 -12.04 9.91
C MET A 333 1.75 -10.73 10.33
N VAL A 334 2.50 -9.76 10.89
CA VAL A 334 1.92 -8.47 11.29
C VAL A 334 1.29 -7.77 10.09
N PHE A 335 2.02 -7.62 9.00
CA PHE A 335 1.54 -6.94 7.79
C PHE A 335 0.49 -7.76 7.04
N GLY A 336 0.61 -9.08 7.00
CA GLY A 336 -0.35 -9.98 6.34
C GLY A 336 -1.71 -9.93 7.03
N VAL A 337 -1.76 -10.10 8.35
CA VAL A 337 -3.01 -10.02 9.13
C VAL A 337 -3.61 -8.61 9.02
N ALA A 338 -2.80 -7.57 9.19
CA ALA A 338 -3.26 -6.20 9.10
C ALA A 338 -3.82 -5.87 7.70
N GLY A 339 -3.14 -6.29 6.63
CA GLY A 339 -3.60 -6.09 5.25
C GLY A 339 -4.88 -6.87 4.93
N MET A 340 -5.04 -8.09 5.44
CA MET A 340 -6.28 -8.86 5.30
C MET A 340 -7.46 -8.16 5.98
N LEU A 341 -7.29 -7.67 7.19
CA LEU A 341 -8.32 -6.90 7.90
C LEU A 341 -8.66 -5.62 7.13
N ALA A 342 -7.66 -4.90 6.66
CA ALA A 342 -7.85 -3.65 5.92
C ALA A 342 -8.56 -3.86 4.58
N SER A 343 -8.31 -4.98 3.88
CA SER A 343 -8.83 -5.21 2.53
C SER A 343 -10.36 -5.24 2.43
N VAL A 344 -11.06 -5.63 3.50
CA VAL A 344 -12.53 -5.72 3.52
C VAL A 344 -13.21 -4.42 3.96
N THR A 345 -12.47 -3.52 4.60
CA THR A 345 -13.04 -2.30 5.21
C THR A 345 -13.61 -1.32 4.18
N PRO A 346 -13.02 -1.11 2.99
CA PRO A 346 -13.63 -0.25 1.98
C PRO A 346 -15.04 -0.71 1.56
N ALA A 347 -15.27 -2.02 1.41
CA ALA A 347 -16.62 -2.52 1.09
C ALA A 347 -17.61 -2.29 2.24
N MET A 348 -17.19 -2.49 3.49
CA MET A 348 -18.03 -2.18 4.66
C MET A 348 -18.35 -0.68 4.73
N THR A 349 -17.35 0.17 4.48
CA THR A 349 -17.52 1.63 4.46
C THR A 349 -18.45 2.05 3.32
N GLY A 350 -18.28 1.48 2.12
CA GLY A 350 -19.17 1.72 0.98
C GLY A 350 -20.62 1.28 1.27
N TYR A 351 -20.82 0.12 1.92
CA TYR A 351 -22.15 -0.32 2.33
C TYR A 351 -22.82 0.65 3.29
N ILE A 352 -22.07 1.17 4.26
CA ILE A 352 -22.59 2.19 5.18
C ILE A 352 -22.89 3.49 4.44
N ALA A 353 -22.06 3.88 3.48
CA ALA A 353 -22.29 5.06 2.67
C ALA A 353 -23.53 4.93 1.78
N ASP A 354 -23.83 3.73 1.24
CA ASP A 354 -25.07 3.46 0.49
C ASP A 354 -26.33 3.53 1.38
N LEU A 355 -26.22 3.18 2.67
CA LEU A 355 -27.36 3.22 3.60
C LEU A 355 -27.63 4.63 4.17
N PHE A 356 -26.59 5.44 4.31
CA PHE A 356 -26.65 6.75 4.95
C PHE A 356 -26.03 7.82 4.03
N ASP A 357 -24.74 8.07 4.17
CA ASP A 357 -23.91 8.95 3.35
C ASP A 357 -22.42 8.69 3.64
N MET A 358 -21.53 9.22 2.79
CA MET A 358 -20.10 9.03 2.92
C MET A 358 -19.54 9.73 4.18
N GLN A 359 -20.10 10.85 4.59
CA GLN A 359 -19.71 11.56 5.81
C GLN A 359 -19.96 10.71 7.06
N THR A 360 -21.13 10.06 7.15
CA THR A 360 -21.49 9.12 8.23
C THR A 360 -20.58 7.90 8.20
N ALA A 361 -20.30 7.33 7.02
CA ALA A 361 -19.40 6.21 6.87
C ALA A 361 -17.98 6.56 7.38
N PHE A 362 -17.44 7.72 7.02
CA PHE A 362 -16.14 8.19 7.51
C PHE A 362 -16.16 8.48 9.03
N ARG A 363 -17.25 9.02 9.55
CA ARG A 363 -17.41 9.23 11.00
C ARG A 363 -17.33 7.91 11.77
N LEU A 364 -17.89 6.83 11.22
CA LEU A 364 -17.85 5.50 11.84
C LEU A 364 -16.45 4.87 11.82
N LEU A 365 -15.55 5.27 10.90
CA LEU A 365 -14.14 4.85 10.95
C LEU A 365 -13.44 5.30 12.23
N THR A 366 -13.95 6.33 12.90
CA THR A 366 -13.46 6.76 14.23
C THR A 366 -13.53 5.63 15.26
N VAL A 367 -14.52 4.73 15.15
CA VAL A 367 -14.64 3.58 16.05
C VAL A 367 -13.41 2.66 15.93
N LEU A 368 -12.91 2.44 14.71
CA LEU A 368 -11.70 1.64 14.48
C LEU A 368 -10.46 2.34 15.07
N ALA A 369 -10.34 3.65 14.87
CA ALA A 369 -9.25 4.44 15.41
C ALA A 369 -9.27 4.44 16.95
N LEU A 370 -10.44 4.58 17.59
CA LEU A 370 -10.60 4.50 19.04
C LEU A 370 -10.34 3.08 19.57
N ALA A 371 -10.75 2.04 18.84
CA ALA A 371 -10.42 0.65 19.19
C ALA A 371 -8.90 0.42 19.14
N ALA A 372 -8.21 0.94 18.11
CA ALA A 372 -6.75 0.89 18.02
C ALA A 372 -6.09 1.65 19.18
N PHE A 373 -6.62 2.84 19.54
CA PHE A 373 -6.16 3.60 20.71
C PHE A 373 -6.28 2.77 21.99
N GLY A 374 -7.45 2.20 22.28
CA GLY A 374 -7.66 1.35 23.47
C GLY A 374 -6.74 0.13 23.48
N LEU A 375 -6.58 -0.55 22.33
CA LEU A 375 -5.72 -1.72 22.22
C LEU A 375 -4.23 -1.37 22.36
N SER A 376 -3.81 -0.15 22.02
CA SER A 376 -2.41 0.28 22.13
C SER A 376 -1.87 0.18 23.54
N PHE A 377 -2.71 0.33 24.57
CA PHE A 377 -2.30 0.20 25.98
C PHE A 377 -1.82 -1.19 26.37
N PHE A 378 -2.16 -2.21 25.58
CA PHE A 378 -1.74 -3.60 25.79
C PHE A 378 -0.51 -3.98 24.94
N LEU A 379 -0.03 -3.09 24.07
CA LEU A 379 1.21 -3.31 23.32
C LEU A 379 2.42 -3.32 24.26
N PRO A 380 3.50 -4.06 23.89
CA PRO A 380 4.72 -4.04 24.67
C PRO A 380 5.29 -2.62 24.76
N GLY A 381 5.64 -2.22 25.98
CA GLY A 381 6.40 -0.99 26.23
C GLY A 381 7.84 -1.12 25.76
N LYS A 382 8.59 -0.01 25.84
CA LYS A 382 10.03 -0.01 25.57
C LYS A 382 10.69 -0.98 26.57
N SER A 383 11.40 -1.98 26.06
CA SER A 383 12.32 -2.76 26.91
C SER A 383 13.42 -1.83 27.39
N THR A 384 13.47 -1.62 28.69
CA THR A 384 14.52 -0.86 29.38
C THR A 384 15.87 -1.53 29.24
#